data_b9c5aebc101d7ce5623d337bf96cf66d
#
_entry.id   b9c5aebc101d7ce5623d337bf96cf66d
#
_cell.length_a   1.000
_cell.length_b   1.000
_cell.length_c   1.000
_cell.angle_alpha   90.00
_cell.angle_beta   90.00
_cell.angle_gamma   90.00
#
_symmetry.space_group_name_H-M   'P 1'
#
loop_
_entity.id
_entity.type
_entity.pdbx_description
1 polymer ?
#
loop_
_entity_poly.entity_id
_entity_poly.type
_entity_poly.pdbx_seq_one_letter_code
_entity_poly.pdbx_strand_id
1 'polypeptide(L)'
;VTELQKVHEVMQEYGLKRGEAGLELFLMAELPSNVLMADEFAKHIDGFSIGSNDLTQLTLGLDRDSSLVAHIYDERNEAVKRTISMLMETAKKHKVKVGICGQGPSDFPDFAQFLVDLGIDSISVTPDSLVKTVKAISEVEKK
;
A
#
# COMPACT_ATOMS: atom_id res chain seq x y z
N VAL A 1 0.52 6.49 16.56
CA VAL A 1 1.03 7.88 16.57
C VAL A 1 2.26 8.00 17.46
N THR A 2 2.25 7.47 18.70
CA THR A 2 3.38 7.59 19.65
C THR A 2 4.69 7.01 19.10
N GLU A 3 4.66 5.83 18.48
CA GLU A 3 5.86 5.23 17.88
C GLU A 3 6.35 6.04 16.67
N LEU A 4 5.46 6.65 15.90
CA LEU A 4 5.84 7.53 14.79
C LEU A 4 6.57 8.80 15.28
N GLN A 5 6.19 9.33 16.43
CA GLN A 5 6.93 10.42 17.08
C GLN A 5 8.38 10.03 17.39
N LYS A 6 8.61 8.83 17.94
CA LYS A 6 9.95 8.31 18.17
C LYS A 6 10.76 8.18 16.89
N VAL A 7 10.13 7.77 15.78
CA VAL A 7 10.79 7.75 14.46
C VAL A 7 11.26 9.15 14.07
N HIS A 8 10.43 10.18 14.24
CA HIS A 8 10.84 11.56 13.96
C HIS A 8 12.00 12.03 14.86
N GLU A 9 12.01 11.66 16.14
CA GLU A 9 13.09 11.97 17.07
C GLU A 9 14.41 11.33 16.61
N VAL A 10 14.38 10.03 16.28
CA VAL A 10 15.57 9.33 15.73
C VAL A 10 16.04 9.95 14.41
N MET A 11 15.12 10.28 13.50
CA MET A 11 15.48 10.97 12.25
C MET A 11 16.23 12.28 12.54
N GLN A 12 15.76 13.08 13.49
CA GLN A 12 16.41 14.34 13.87
C GLN A 12 17.82 14.14 14.46
N GLU A 13 18.03 13.10 15.27
CA GLU A 13 19.37 12.75 15.79
C GLU A 13 20.37 12.48 14.68
N TYR A 14 19.92 11.96 13.52
CA TYR A 14 20.77 11.71 12.35
C TYR A 14 20.72 12.84 11.31
N GLY A 15 20.19 14.01 11.66
CA GLY A 15 20.12 15.17 10.78
C GLY A 15 19.12 15.04 9.64
N LEU A 16 18.16 14.14 9.75
CA LEU A 16 17.08 13.93 8.78
C LEU A 16 15.82 14.65 9.26
N LYS A 17 15.18 15.39 8.36
CA LYS A 17 13.91 16.04 8.66
C LYS A 17 12.97 15.93 7.49
N ARG A 18 11.75 15.50 7.77
CA ARG A 18 10.68 15.39 6.80
C ARG A 18 10.48 16.71 6.07
N GLY A 19 10.41 16.66 4.73
CA GLY A 19 10.25 17.82 3.85
C GLY A 19 11.54 18.57 3.53
N GLU A 20 12.65 18.32 4.22
CA GLU A 20 13.95 18.90 3.87
C GLU A 20 14.63 18.09 2.76
N ALA A 21 15.22 18.78 1.78
CA ALA A 21 15.88 18.18 0.62
C ALA A 21 15.01 17.16 -0.16
N GLY A 22 13.69 17.28 -0.09
CA GLY A 22 12.75 16.38 -0.74
C GLY A 22 12.54 15.05 -0.01
N LEU A 23 12.98 14.93 1.25
CA LEU A 23 12.76 13.72 2.05
C LEU A 23 11.27 13.55 2.38
N GLU A 24 10.67 12.48 1.87
CA GLU A 24 9.31 12.09 2.16
C GLU A 24 9.27 10.89 3.11
N LEU A 25 8.31 10.86 4.01
CA LEU A 25 8.10 9.78 4.95
C LEU A 25 6.86 8.98 4.56
N PHE A 26 7.06 7.70 4.24
CA PHE A 26 5.97 6.78 3.91
C PHE A 26 5.74 5.77 5.03
N LEU A 27 4.48 5.54 5.37
CA LEU A 27 4.08 4.49 6.30
C LEU A 27 3.69 3.23 5.54
N MET A 28 4.24 2.09 5.93
CA MET A 28 3.79 0.79 5.43
C MET A 28 2.37 0.51 5.93
N ALA A 29 1.42 0.43 5.00
CA ALA A 29 0.04 0.08 5.29
C ALA A 29 -0.17 -1.42 5.03
N GLU A 30 0.15 -2.22 6.03
CA GLU A 30 0.12 -3.68 5.96
C GLU A 30 -0.69 -4.32 7.09
N LEU A 31 -1.15 -3.50 8.04
CA LEU A 31 -2.03 -3.93 9.13
C LEU A 31 -3.43 -3.34 8.93
N PRO A 32 -4.51 -4.07 9.19
CA PRO A 32 -5.86 -3.50 9.21
C PRO A 32 -5.98 -2.27 10.12
N SER A 33 -5.22 -2.22 11.22
CA SER A 33 -5.15 -1.06 12.11
C SER A 33 -4.55 0.19 11.44
N ASN A 34 -3.66 0.05 10.45
CA ASN A 34 -3.15 1.19 9.69
C ASN A 34 -4.28 1.84 8.88
N VAL A 35 -5.18 1.04 8.33
CA VAL A 35 -6.34 1.51 7.56
C VAL A 35 -7.37 2.16 8.48
N LEU A 36 -7.72 1.50 9.59
CA LEU A 36 -8.68 2.04 10.56
C LEU A 36 -8.23 3.37 11.17
N MET A 37 -6.92 3.58 11.31
CA MET A 37 -6.32 4.79 11.89
C MET A 37 -5.66 5.69 10.83
N ALA A 38 -5.98 5.50 9.55
CA ALA A 38 -5.34 6.21 8.44
C ALA A 38 -5.51 7.74 8.54
N ASP A 39 -6.66 8.23 9.00
CA ASP A 39 -6.90 9.66 9.24
C ASP A 39 -5.89 10.27 10.22
N GLU A 40 -5.48 9.51 11.25
CA GLU A 40 -4.51 9.98 12.22
C GLU A 40 -3.08 9.91 11.68
N PHE A 41 -2.73 8.82 11.00
CA PHE A 41 -1.40 8.67 10.41
C PHE A 41 -1.13 9.68 9.30
N ALA A 42 -2.11 9.96 8.45
CA ALA A 42 -1.98 10.88 7.32
C ALA A 42 -1.53 12.31 7.72
N LYS A 43 -1.77 12.72 8.95
CA LYS A 43 -1.32 14.01 9.49
C LYS A 43 0.21 14.09 9.66
N HIS A 44 0.88 12.95 9.73
CA HIS A 44 2.29 12.84 10.12
C HIS A 44 3.20 12.25 9.04
N ILE A 45 2.65 11.88 7.88
CA ILE A 45 3.36 11.21 6.79
C ILE A 45 3.11 11.92 5.46
N ASP A 46 3.87 11.56 4.42
CA ASP A 46 3.71 12.08 3.05
C ASP A 46 3.00 11.07 2.16
N GLY A 47 2.96 9.82 2.58
CA GLY A 47 2.27 8.77 1.85
C GLY A 47 2.17 7.44 2.59
N PHE A 48 1.37 6.56 2.04
CA PHE A 48 1.27 5.16 2.43
C PHE A 48 1.92 4.27 1.36
N SER A 49 2.57 3.20 1.80
CA SER A 49 2.98 2.10 0.93
C SER A 49 2.21 0.85 1.34
N ILE A 50 1.35 0.34 0.47
CA ILE A 50 0.54 -0.84 0.77
C ILE A 50 1.42 -2.08 0.70
N GLY A 51 1.60 -2.77 1.83
CA GLY A 51 2.18 -4.11 1.91
C GLY A 51 1.09 -5.16 1.70
N SER A 52 0.68 -5.41 0.44
CA SER A 52 -0.50 -6.21 0.16
C SER A 52 -0.42 -7.65 0.67
N ASN A 53 0.78 -8.21 0.75
CA ASN A 53 0.98 -9.56 1.26
C ASN A 53 0.52 -9.67 2.72
N ASP A 54 1.07 -8.82 3.58
CA ASP A 54 0.77 -8.85 5.01
C ASP A 54 -0.63 -8.28 5.30
N LEU A 55 -1.06 -7.26 4.56
CA LEU A 55 -2.42 -6.75 4.66
C LEU A 55 -3.45 -7.84 4.35
N THR A 56 -3.21 -8.67 3.33
CA THR A 56 -4.08 -9.81 2.99
C THR A 56 -4.08 -10.85 4.09
N GLN A 57 -2.90 -11.28 4.53
CA GLN A 57 -2.75 -12.24 5.62
C GLN A 57 -3.54 -11.81 6.86
N LEU A 58 -3.37 -10.58 7.28
CA LEU A 58 -3.97 -10.07 8.53
C LEU A 58 -5.45 -9.71 8.37
N THR A 59 -5.86 -9.25 7.19
CA THR A 59 -7.29 -9.00 6.91
C THR A 59 -8.08 -10.30 6.90
N LEU A 60 -7.52 -11.37 6.34
CA LEU A 60 -8.18 -12.68 6.25
C LEU A 60 -7.93 -13.58 7.46
N GLY A 61 -7.01 -13.19 8.36
CA GLY A 61 -6.61 -14.01 9.50
C GLY A 61 -5.91 -15.32 9.09
N LEU A 62 -5.13 -15.28 8.02
CA LEU A 62 -4.46 -16.44 7.43
C LEU A 62 -2.94 -16.33 7.62
N ASP A 63 -2.30 -17.47 7.76
CA ASP A 63 -0.85 -17.59 7.62
C ASP A 63 -0.53 -17.98 6.16
N ARG A 64 0.03 -17.07 5.37
CA ARG A 64 0.34 -17.28 3.95
C ARG A 64 1.37 -18.40 3.74
N ASP A 65 2.23 -18.67 4.72
CA ASP A 65 3.28 -19.69 4.65
C ASP A 65 2.76 -21.07 5.06
N SER A 66 1.54 -21.16 5.59
CA SER A 66 0.91 -22.43 5.97
C SER A 66 0.29 -23.12 4.75
N SER A 67 0.83 -24.28 4.41
CA SER A 67 0.28 -25.11 3.32
C SER A 67 -1.19 -25.51 3.50
N LEU A 68 -1.69 -25.50 4.74
CA LEU A 68 -3.07 -25.85 5.06
C LEU A 68 -4.07 -24.78 4.55
N VAL A 69 -3.69 -23.52 4.56
CA VAL A 69 -4.58 -22.39 4.22
C VAL A 69 -4.12 -21.56 3.02
N ALA A 70 -2.96 -21.87 2.44
CA ALA A 70 -2.42 -21.14 1.28
C ALA A 70 -3.40 -21.10 0.09
N HIS A 71 -4.25 -22.11 -0.07
CA HIS A 71 -5.21 -22.21 -1.16
C HIS A 71 -6.36 -21.20 -1.07
N ILE A 72 -6.59 -20.56 0.10
CA ILE A 72 -7.60 -19.52 0.31
C ILE A 72 -6.98 -18.13 0.43
N TYR A 73 -5.65 -18.03 0.38
CA TYR A 73 -4.96 -16.76 0.35
C TYR A 73 -5.05 -16.15 -1.06
N ASP A 74 -5.68 -15.00 -1.19
CA ASP A 74 -5.80 -14.26 -2.45
C ASP A 74 -5.84 -12.75 -2.17
N GLU A 75 -4.86 -12.00 -2.67
CA GLU A 75 -4.81 -10.54 -2.53
C GLU A 75 -5.98 -9.84 -3.22
N ARG A 76 -6.68 -10.51 -4.15
CA ARG A 76 -7.89 -10.01 -4.82
C ARG A 76 -9.17 -10.26 -4.03
N ASN A 77 -9.09 -10.85 -2.84
CA ASN A 77 -10.26 -11.07 -1.99
C ASN A 77 -11.00 -9.75 -1.75
N GLU A 78 -12.32 -9.80 -1.78
CA GLU A 78 -13.18 -8.61 -1.66
C GLU A 78 -12.95 -7.84 -0.35
N ALA A 79 -12.67 -8.53 0.77
CA ALA A 79 -12.35 -7.88 2.03
C ALA A 79 -11.03 -7.08 1.93
N VAL A 80 -10.03 -7.62 1.24
CA VAL A 80 -8.75 -6.94 1.00
C VAL A 80 -8.96 -5.72 0.10
N LYS A 81 -9.67 -5.87 -1.00
CA LYS A 81 -10.01 -4.77 -1.91
C LYS A 81 -10.76 -3.64 -1.20
N ARG A 82 -11.72 -3.97 -0.33
CA ARG A 82 -12.42 -2.96 0.48
C ARG A 82 -11.50 -2.26 1.46
N THR A 83 -10.62 -2.99 2.11
CA THR A 83 -9.63 -2.42 3.02
C THR A 83 -8.71 -1.43 2.29
N ILE A 84 -8.25 -1.79 1.10
CA ILE A 84 -7.45 -0.90 0.24
C ILE A 84 -8.27 0.33 -0.19
N SER A 85 -9.53 0.15 -0.62
CA SER A 85 -10.39 1.27 -1.01
C SER A 85 -10.59 2.27 0.12
N MET A 86 -10.80 1.81 1.35
CA MET A 86 -10.92 2.69 2.53
C MET A 86 -9.64 3.50 2.77
N LEU A 87 -8.46 2.88 2.60
CA LEU A 87 -7.18 3.58 2.71
C LEU A 87 -7.05 4.65 1.62
N MET A 88 -7.37 4.31 0.37
CA MET A 88 -7.31 5.21 -0.78
C MET A 88 -8.22 6.45 -0.60
N GLU A 89 -9.46 6.25 -0.14
CA GLU A 89 -10.38 7.33 0.18
C GLU A 89 -9.82 8.28 1.24
N THR A 90 -9.25 7.72 2.31
CA THR A 90 -8.65 8.51 3.39
C THR A 90 -7.41 9.25 2.90
N ALA A 91 -6.53 8.60 2.16
CA ALA A 91 -5.34 9.23 1.59
C ALA A 91 -5.69 10.39 0.66
N LYS A 92 -6.68 10.20 -0.21
CA LYS A 92 -7.20 11.25 -1.10
C LYS A 92 -7.76 12.45 -0.32
N LYS A 93 -8.52 12.21 0.75
CA LYS A 93 -9.04 13.25 1.65
C LYS A 93 -7.91 14.09 2.26
N HIS A 94 -6.82 13.45 2.67
CA HIS A 94 -5.65 14.09 3.28
C HIS A 94 -4.60 14.56 2.28
N LYS A 95 -4.77 14.26 0.98
CA LYS A 95 -3.83 14.58 -0.12
C LYS A 95 -2.44 13.99 0.12
N VAL A 96 -2.38 12.80 0.68
CA VAL A 96 -1.14 12.02 0.83
C VAL A 96 -1.05 10.96 -0.26
N LYS A 97 0.17 10.66 -0.70
CA LYS A 97 0.44 9.69 -1.77
C LYS A 97 0.13 8.25 -1.33
N VAL A 98 -0.20 7.40 -2.28
CA VAL A 98 -0.34 5.95 -2.03
C VAL A 98 0.42 5.16 -3.09
N GLY A 99 1.33 4.31 -2.63
CA GLY A 99 1.97 3.30 -3.45
C GLY A 99 1.65 1.89 -2.96
N ILE A 100 2.03 0.89 -3.75
CA ILE A 100 1.96 -0.53 -3.37
C ILE A 100 3.30 -1.21 -3.64
N CYS A 101 3.73 -2.06 -2.73
CA CYS A 101 4.98 -2.81 -2.85
C CYS A 101 4.81 -4.33 -2.66
N GLY A 102 3.59 -4.82 -2.54
CA GLY A 102 3.30 -6.26 -2.49
C GLY A 102 3.37 -6.94 -3.87
N GLN A 103 3.19 -8.26 -3.90
CA GLN A 103 3.29 -9.06 -5.13
C GLN A 103 2.03 -9.03 -5.99
N GLY A 104 0.88 -8.70 -5.43
CA GLY A 104 -0.41 -8.73 -6.12
C GLY A 104 -0.43 -8.11 -7.51
N PRO A 105 0.11 -6.89 -7.73
CA PRO A 105 0.12 -6.30 -9.07
C PRO A 105 1.01 -7.03 -10.08
N SER A 106 2.05 -7.73 -9.63
CA SER A 106 2.92 -8.54 -10.49
C SER A 106 2.24 -9.85 -10.92
N ASP A 107 1.51 -10.47 -10.00
CA ASP A 107 0.89 -11.78 -10.20
C ASP A 107 -0.47 -11.64 -10.90
N PHE A 108 -1.22 -10.59 -10.60
CA PHE A 108 -2.61 -10.39 -11.04
C PHE A 108 -2.80 -9.04 -11.77
N PRO A 109 -2.83 -9.03 -13.12
CA PRO A 109 -3.05 -7.81 -13.89
C PRO A 109 -4.39 -7.10 -13.58
N ASP A 110 -5.43 -7.86 -13.26
CA ASP A 110 -6.73 -7.32 -12.84
C ASP A 110 -6.66 -6.58 -11.50
N PHE A 111 -5.78 -7.01 -10.61
CA PHE A 111 -5.51 -6.29 -9.37
C PHE A 111 -4.76 -4.98 -9.60
N ALA A 112 -3.79 -4.97 -10.52
CA ALA A 112 -3.13 -3.73 -10.93
C ALA A 112 -4.12 -2.74 -11.56
N GLN A 113 -5.04 -3.20 -12.40
CA GLN A 113 -6.11 -2.38 -12.98
C GLN A 113 -7.03 -1.79 -11.90
N PHE A 114 -7.46 -2.60 -10.93
CA PHE A 114 -8.25 -2.15 -9.79
C PHE A 114 -7.56 -1.02 -9.01
N LEU A 115 -6.26 -1.10 -8.79
CA LEU A 115 -5.50 -0.07 -8.09
C LEU A 115 -5.42 1.23 -8.90
N VAL A 116 -5.25 1.13 -10.22
CA VAL A 116 -5.28 2.30 -11.13
C VAL A 116 -6.64 2.96 -11.14
N ASP A 117 -7.72 2.18 -11.18
CA ASP A 117 -9.10 2.70 -11.10
C ASP A 117 -9.37 3.45 -9.79
N LEU A 118 -8.70 3.06 -8.69
CA LEU A 118 -8.74 3.78 -7.42
C LEU A 118 -7.88 5.05 -7.40
N GLY A 119 -7.01 5.24 -8.40
CA GLY A 119 -6.12 6.40 -8.52
C GLY A 119 -4.85 6.27 -7.68
N ILE A 120 -4.24 5.08 -7.62
CA ILE A 120 -2.96 4.86 -6.94
C ILE A 120 -1.83 5.66 -7.62
N ASP A 121 -0.88 6.21 -6.82
CA ASP A 121 0.21 7.04 -7.34
C ASP A 121 1.39 6.21 -7.89
N SER A 122 1.65 5.05 -7.31
CA SER A 122 2.76 4.19 -7.75
C SER A 122 2.50 2.70 -7.49
N ILE A 123 3.00 1.87 -8.40
CA ILE A 123 2.92 0.41 -8.30
C ILE A 123 4.32 -0.17 -8.48
N SER A 124 4.84 -0.84 -7.46
CA SER A 124 6.06 -1.63 -7.57
C SER A 124 5.73 -3.01 -8.13
N VAL A 125 6.55 -3.47 -9.06
CA VAL A 125 6.41 -4.79 -9.67
C VAL A 125 7.76 -5.48 -9.80
N THR A 126 7.75 -6.80 -9.93
CA THR A 126 8.96 -7.55 -10.20
C THR A 126 9.47 -7.26 -11.63
N PRO A 127 10.79 -7.29 -11.89
CA PRO A 127 11.35 -6.94 -13.20
C PRO A 127 10.77 -7.73 -14.38
N ASP A 128 10.48 -9.00 -14.17
CA ASP A 128 9.91 -9.92 -15.16
C ASP A 128 8.44 -9.63 -15.47
N SER A 129 7.69 -9.03 -14.56
CA SER A 129 6.29 -8.65 -14.77
C SER A 129 6.10 -7.24 -15.32
N LEU A 130 7.15 -6.40 -15.35
CA LEU A 130 7.06 -4.97 -15.68
C LEU A 130 6.31 -4.71 -16.99
N VAL A 131 6.73 -5.36 -18.09
CA VAL A 131 6.13 -5.13 -19.41
C VAL A 131 4.67 -5.57 -19.46
N LYS A 132 4.34 -6.69 -18.80
CA LYS A 132 2.97 -7.21 -18.73
C LYS A 132 2.07 -6.25 -17.97
N THR A 133 2.53 -5.76 -16.82
CA THR A 133 1.77 -4.84 -15.98
C THR A 133 1.56 -3.49 -16.65
N VAL A 134 2.61 -2.91 -17.27
CA VAL A 134 2.48 -1.65 -18.03
C VAL A 134 1.45 -1.76 -19.16
N LYS A 135 1.43 -2.88 -19.90
CA LYS A 135 0.41 -3.11 -20.93
C LYS A 135 -1.00 -3.15 -20.33
N ALA A 136 -1.19 -3.89 -19.25
CA ALA A 136 -2.49 -4.00 -18.58
C ALA A 136 -2.99 -2.63 -18.07
N ILE A 137 -2.11 -1.83 -17.47
CA ILE A 137 -2.42 -0.47 -17.00
C ILE A 137 -2.77 0.45 -18.17
N SER A 138 -2.00 0.41 -19.26
CA SER A 138 -2.23 1.29 -20.42
C SER A 138 -3.59 1.06 -21.10
N GLU A 139 -4.20 -0.10 -20.91
CA GLU A 139 -5.56 -0.38 -21.41
C GLU A 139 -6.64 0.29 -20.55
N VAL A 140 -6.38 0.49 -19.27
CA VAL A 140 -7.29 1.19 -18.33
C VAL A 140 -7.19 2.70 -18.52
N GLU A 141 -5.98 3.24 -18.64
CA GLU A 141 -5.73 4.68 -18.80
C GLU A 141 -6.22 5.28 -20.13
N LYS A 142 -6.51 4.44 -21.11
CA LYS A 142 -7.08 4.87 -22.40
C LYS A 142 -8.59 5.07 -22.40
N LYS A 143 -9.25 4.70 -21.31
CA LYS A 143 -10.71 4.86 -21.14
C LYS A 143 -11.03 6.23 -20.53
#